data_92a92a7fd22cf3a141201da7ccda2b93
#
_entry.id   92a92a7fd22cf3a141201da7ccda2b93
#
_cell.length_a   1.000
_cell.length_b   1.000
_cell.length_c   1.000
_cell.angle_alpha   90.00
_cell.angle_beta   90.00
_cell.angle_gamma   90.00
#
_symmetry.space_group_name_H-M   'P 1'
#
loop_
_entity.id
_entity.type
_entity.pdbx_description
1 polymer ?
#
loop_
_entity_poly.entity_id
_entity_poly.type
_entity_poly.pdbx_seq_one_letter_code
_entity_poly.pdbx_strand_id
1 'polypeptide(L)'
;MSKVVEVTDRTFEEEILKSDIPTEVDFWAPWCGPCHMVSPIYDKLSGEYDGRFKFCKINVDENQQTAAKYQIMSIPMQMYFCDGQKVDEILGAVPESAIRSMVEGILRSFPTDERGRLKVLLTSWIEHNEQDSKKFRKWVEKVKNPEGNPIYNSIIQAAQEVEKANQRLSQLLVELQGGR
;
A
#
# COMPACT_ATOMS: atom_id res chain seq x y z
N MET A 1 -13.27 -22.14 -8.51
CA MET A 1 -12.60 -21.92 -9.80
C MET A 1 -11.47 -20.93 -9.57
N SER A 2 -10.32 -21.12 -10.21
CA SER A 2 -9.23 -20.14 -10.18
C SER A 2 -9.72 -18.80 -10.74
N LYS A 3 -9.33 -17.70 -10.11
CA LYS A 3 -9.59 -16.31 -10.54
C LYS A 3 -8.27 -15.57 -10.83
N VAL A 4 -7.21 -16.31 -11.05
CA VAL A 4 -5.91 -15.75 -11.47
C VAL A 4 -6.05 -15.21 -12.89
N VAL A 5 -5.69 -13.94 -13.08
CA VAL A 5 -5.78 -13.24 -14.37
C VAL A 5 -4.48 -13.37 -15.14
N GLU A 6 -4.55 -13.81 -16.38
CA GLU A 6 -3.38 -13.77 -17.28
C GLU A 6 -3.16 -12.36 -17.81
N VAL A 7 -1.95 -11.85 -17.62
CA VAL A 7 -1.55 -10.50 -18.00
C VAL A 7 -0.48 -10.55 -19.10
N THR A 8 -0.53 -9.59 -20.01
CA THR A 8 0.44 -9.45 -21.10
C THR A 8 1.07 -8.05 -21.07
N ASP A 9 2.13 -7.84 -21.88
CA ASP A 9 2.74 -6.51 -22.07
C ASP A 9 1.69 -5.43 -22.39
N ARG A 10 0.62 -5.80 -23.12
CA ARG A 10 -0.45 -4.86 -23.52
C ARG A 10 -1.48 -4.61 -22.45
N THR A 11 -1.74 -5.59 -21.59
CA THR A 11 -2.81 -5.48 -20.56
C THR A 11 -2.26 -5.11 -19.18
N PHE A 12 -0.94 -5.12 -19.00
CA PHE A 12 -0.30 -4.86 -17.70
C PHE A 12 -0.70 -3.51 -17.09
N GLU A 13 -0.74 -2.46 -17.89
CA GLU A 13 -1.13 -1.14 -17.41
C GLU A 13 -2.57 -1.14 -16.88
N GLU A 14 -3.49 -1.71 -17.63
CA GLU A 14 -4.91 -1.73 -17.27
C GLU A 14 -5.19 -2.67 -16.10
N GLU A 15 -4.65 -3.88 -16.15
CA GLU A 15 -4.95 -4.91 -15.14
C GLU A 15 -4.22 -4.69 -13.82
N ILE A 16 -3.02 -4.08 -13.85
CA ILE A 16 -2.16 -3.93 -12.67
C ILE A 16 -2.09 -2.49 -12.20
N LEU A 17 -1.65 -1.56 -13.07
CA LEU A 17 -1.35 -0.19 -12.63
C LEU A 17 -2.62 0.65 -12.43
N LYS A 18 -3.71 0.33 -13.14
CA LYS A 18 -5.03 0.99 -12.99
C LYS A 18 -6.02 0.16 -12.17
N SER A 19 -5.56 -0.88 -11.49
CA SER A 19 -6.44 -1.68 -10.65
C SER A 19 -6.93 -0.90 -9.43
N ASP A 20 -8.24 -0.94 -9.17
CA ASP A 20 -8.88 -0.30 -8.00
C ASP A 20 -8.62 -1.05 -6.69
N ILE A 21 -8.10 -2.27 -6.77
CA ILE A 21 -7.77 -3.11 -5.62
C ILE A 21 -6.30 -3.54 -5.68
N PRO A 22 -5.66 -3.80 -4.54
CA PRO A 22 -4.29 -4.32 -4.52
C PRO A 22 -4.14 -5.58 -5.35
N THR A 23 -3.01 -5.69 -6.05
CA THR A 23 -2.78 -6.73 -7.05
C THR A 23 -1.40 -7.36 -6.84
N GLU A 24 -1.33 -8.67 -7.01
CA GLU A 24 -0.08 -9.42 -7.09
C GLU A 24 0.12 -9.93 -8.53
N VAL A 25 1.37 -9.91 -8.99
CA VAL A 25 1.76 -10.44 -10.30
C VAL A 25 2.87 -11.48 -10.12
N ASP A 26 2.59 -12.74 -10.46
CA ASP A 26 3.58 -13.81 -10.55
C ASP A 26 4.25 -13.81 -11.93
N PHE A 27 5.54 -13.50 -11.96
CA PHE A 27 6.38 -13.64 -13.15
C PHE A 27 6.86 -15.09 -13.22
N TRP A 28 6.41 -15.80 -14.24
CA TRP A 28 6.62 -17.23 -14.41
C TRP A 28 7.00 -17.62 -15.84
N ALA A 29 7.39 -18.89 -16.05
CA ALA A 29 7.57 -19.49 -17.37
C ALA A 29 7.21 -20.98 -17.35
N PRO A 30 6.84 -21.60 -18.51
CA PRO A 30 6.44 -23.00 -18.58
C PRO A 30 7.51 -23.99 -18.12
N TRP A 31 8.78 -23.66 -18.29
CA TRP A 31 9.93 -24.49 -17.90
C TRP A 31 10.33 -24.32 -16.44
N CYS A 32 9.70 -23.41 -15.68
CA CYS A 32 10.05 -23.09 -14.32
C CYS A 32 9.38 -24.06 -13.33
N GLY A 33 10.10 -25.08 -12.88
CA GLY A 33 9.59 -26.06 -11.91
C GLY A 33 9.08 -25.43 -10.60
N PRO A 34 9.85 -24.53 -9.95
CA PRO A 34 9.38 -23.84 -8.73
C PRO A 34 8.11 -23.01 -8.93
N CYS A 35 7.89 -22.42 -10.12
CA CYS A 35 6.67 -21.67 -10.44
C CYS A 35 5.42 -22.57 -10.40
N HIS A 36 5.54 -23.82 -10.87
CA HIS A 36 4.44 -24.79 -10.82
C HIS A 36 4.07 -25.20 -9.37
N MET A 37 4.99 -25.06 -8.42
CA MET A 37 4.71 -25.35 -7.01
C MET A 37 3.83 -24.28 -6.34
N VAL A 38 3.95 -23.03 -6.76
CA VAL A 38 3.17 -21.90 -6.18
C VAL A 38 1.84 -21.68 -6.90
N SER A 39 1.71 -22.11 -8.14
CA SER A 39 0.49 -21.94 -8.94
C SER A 39 -0.80 -22.42 -8.25
N PRO A 40 -0.86 -23.63 -7.63
CA PRO A 40 -2.04 -24.05 -6.90
C PRO A 40 -2.39 -23.17 -5.69
N ILE A 41 -1.38 -22.52 -5.08
CA ILE A 41 -1.58 -21.58 -3.98
C ILE A 41 -2.32 -20.34 -4.50
N TYR A 42 -1.91 -19.80 -5.63
CA TYR A 42 -2.58 -18.65 -6.25
C TYR A 42 -4.00 -18.97 -6.67
N ASP A 43 -4.23 -20.15 -7.26
CA ASP A 43 -5.58 -20.60 -7.62
C ASP A 43 -6.51 -20.63 -6.42
N LYS A 44 -6.03 -21.09 -5.27
CA LYS A 44 -6.77 -21.11 -4.01
C LYS A 44 -7.00 -19.70 -3.46
N LEU A 45 -5.92 -18.91 -3.32
CA LEU A 45 -5.98 -17.58 -2.70
C LEU A 45 -6.80 -16.60 -3.56
N SER A 46 -6.72 -16.69 -4.90
CA SER A 46 -7.52 -15.85 -5.79
C SER A 46 -9.03 -16.02 -5.58
N GLY A 47 -9.47 -17.21 -5.18
CA GLY A 47 -10.86 -17.46 -4.81
C GLY A 47 -11.21 -16.93 -3.42
N GLU A 48 -10.30 -17.04 -2.45
CA GLU A 48 -10.52 -16.58 -1.07
C GLU A 48 -10.54 -15.05 -0.93
N TYR A 49 -9.72 -14.36 -1.72
CA TYR A 49 -9.57 -12.90 -1.67
C TYR A 49 -10.33 -12.17 -2.80
N ASP A 50 -11.20 -12.87 -3.51
CA ASP A 50 -11.98 -12.30 -4.62
C ASP A 50 -12.66 -10.97 -4.24
N GLY A 51 -12.53 -9.99 -5.14
CA GLY A 51 -13.06 -8.62 -4.93
C GLY A 51 -12.29 -7.76 -3.92
N ARG A 52 -11.32 -8.31 -3.20
CA ARG A 52 -10.49 -7.56 -2.24
C ARG A 52 -9.02 -7.48 -2.64
N PHE A 53 -8.55 -8.51 -3.34
CA PHE A 53 -7.17 -8.62 -3.80
C PHE A 53 -7.14 -9.39 -5.12
N LYS A 54 -6.40 -8.90 -6.11
CA LYS A 54 -6.30 -9.51 -7.43
C LYS A 54 -5.00 -10.29 -7.55
N PHE A 55 -5.09 -11.52 -8.02
CA PHE A 55 -3.94 -12.35 -8.35
C PHE A 55 -3.79 -12.45 -9.86
N CYS A 56 -2.60 -12.14 -10.35
CA CYS A 56 -2.26 -12.15 -11.76
C CYS A 56 -1.02 -12.99 -12.03
N LYS A 57 -0.83 -13.42 -13.29
CA LYS A 57 0.38 -14.08 -13.73
C LYS A 57 0.79 -13.55 -15.10
N ILE A 58 2.10 -13.46 -15.34
CA ILE A 58 2.67 -13.02 -16.61
C ILE A 58 3.80 -13.95 -17.03
N ASN A 59 3.69 -14.51 -18.24
CA ASN A 59 4.73 -15.36 -18.82
C ASN A 59 5.89 -14.49 -19.33
N VAL A 60 7.08 -14.62 -18.74
CA VAL A 60 8.24 -13.80 -19.10
C VAL A 60 8.81 -14.09 -20.47
N ASP A 61 8.60 -15.29 -21.01
CA ASP A 61 9.07 -15.65 -22.35
C ASP A 61 8.29 -14.90 -23.44
N GLU A 62 7.00 -14.65 -23.20
CA GLU A 62 6.08 -13.99 -24.13
C GLU A 62 5.95 -12.48 -23.89
N ASN A 63 6.35 -11.99 -22.71
CA ASN A 63 6.15 -10.61 -22.24
C ASN A 63 7.46 -9.97 -21.78
N GLN A 64 8.43 -9.94 -22.68
CA GLN A 64 9.78 -9.48 -22.41
C GLN A 64 9.88 -7.99 -22.08
N GLN A 65 8.96 -7.15 -22.56
CA GLN A 65 8.97 -5.71 -22.27
C GLN A 65 8.68 -5.45 -20.80
N THR A 66 7.67 -6.10 -20.26
CA THR A 66 7.33 -6.00 -18.83
C THR A 66 8.42 -6.62 -17.97
N ALA A 67 8.91 -7.81 -18.33
CA ALA A 67 9.99 -8.46 -17.62
C ALA A 67 11.25 -7.59 -17.55
N ALA A 68 11.64 -6.97 -18.66
CA ALA A 68 12.78 -6.04 -18.70
C ALA A 68 12.51 -4.76 -17.90
N LYS A 69 11.32 -4.16 -18.01
CA LYS A 69 10.92 -2.95 -17.27
C LYS A 69 11.05 -3.14 -15.75
N TYR A 70 10.64 -4.31 -15.25
CA TYR A 70 10.71 -4.64 -13.82
C TYR A 70 11.99 -5.38 -13.44
N GLN A 71 12.96 -5.51 -14.36
CA GLN A 71 14.27 -6.10 -14.13
C GLN A 71 14.19 -7.54 -13.57
N ILE A 72 13.30 -8.35 -14.15
CA ILE A 72 13.12 -9.74 -13.73
C ILE A 72 14.34 -10.56 -14.11
N MET A 73 15.17 -10.89 -13.13
CA MET A 73 16.41 -11.65 -13.29
C MET A 73 16.25 -13.13 -12.91
N SER A 74 15.22 -13.47 -12.15
CA SER A 74 14.96 -14.82 -11.66
C SER A 74 13.47 -15.02 -11.41
N ILE A 75 12.98 -16.25 -11.60
CA ILE A 75 11.57 -16.64 -11.42
C ILE A 75 11.45 -17.88 -10.50
N PRO A 76 10.31 -18.04 -9.78
CA PRO A 76 9.19 -17.13 -9.71
C PRO A 76 9.55 -15.82 -9.00
N MET A 77 9.00 -14.70 -9.48
CA MET A 77 9.09 -13.40 -8.84
C MET A 77 7.66 -12.87 -8.66
N GLN A 78 7.29 -12.59 -7.44
CA GLN A 78 5.99 -12.06 -7.07
C GLN A 78 6.13 -10.57 -6.76
N MET A 79 5.44 -9.73 -7.48
CA MET A 79 5.42 -8.29 -7.24
C MET A 79 4.04 -7.83 -6.83
N TYR A 80 3.99 -7.00 -5.81
CA TYR A 80 2.76 -6.48 -5.23
C TYR A 80 2.58 -5.01 -5.59
N PHE A 81 1.37 -4.66 -6.01
CA PHE A 81 1.03 -3.31 -6.48
C PHE A 81 -0.19 -2.77 -5.74
N CYS A 82 -0.14 -1.47 -5.41
CA CYS A 82 -1.26 -0.70 -4.87
C CYS A 82 -1.25 0.69 -5.50
N ASP A 83 -2.41 1.16 -5.93
CA ASP A 83 -2.57 2.49 -6.56
C ASP A 83 -1.55 2.76 -7.67
N GLY A 84 -1.28 1.74 -8.50
CA GLY A 84 -0.35 1.81 -9.62
C GLY A 84 1.14 1.77 -9.26
N GLN A 85 1.49 1.61 -7.99
CA GLN A 85 2.88 1.57 -7.52
C GLN A 85 3.25 0.19 -6.98
N LYS A 86 4.48 -0.26 -7.28
CA LYS A 86 5.03 -1.45 -6.64
C LYS A 86 5.31 -1.16 -5.17
N VAL A 87 4.70 -1.94 -4.28
CA VAL A 87 4.82 -1.76 -2.83
C VAL A 87 5.72 -2.82 -2.18
N ASP A 88 5.79 -4.03 -2.74
CA ASP A 88 6.64 -5.09 -2.21
C ASP A 88 6.96 -6.15 -3.28
N GLU A 89 7.86 -7.09 -2.96
CA GLU A 89 8.19 -8.24 -3.82
C GLU A 89 8.67 -9.45 -3.02
N ILE A 90 8.46 -10.64 -3.57
CA ILE A 90 9.00 -11.90 -3.05
C ILE A 90 9.69 -12.65 -4.18
N LEU A 91 10.93 -13.04 -3.98
CA LEU A 91 11.68 -13.88 -4.91
C LEU A 91 11.63 -15.34 -4.49
N GLY A 92 11.32 -16.21 -5.45
CA GLY A 92 11.34 -17.66 -5.26
C GLY A 92 10.02 -18.26 -4.80
N ALA A 93 9.96 -19.60 -4.79
CA ALA A 93 8.80 -20.34 -4.30
C ALA A 93 8.75 -20.29 -2.77
N VAL A 94 7.70 -19.67 -2.24
CA VAL A 94 7.46 -19.54 -0.80
C VAL A 94 6.19 -20.29 -0.39
N PRO A 95 6.05 -20.67 0.87
CA PRO A 95 4.85 -21.34 1.37
C PRO A 95 3.63 -20.41 1.36
N GLU A 96 2.43 -20.98 1.28
CA GLU A 96 1.15 -20.25 1.31
C GLU A 96 1.07 -19.23 2.47
N SER A 97 1.58 -19.59 3.64
CA SER A 97 1.57 -18.71 4.81
C SER A 97 2.32 -17.38 4.58
N ALA A 98 3.40 -17.40 3.82
CA ALA A 98 4.17 -16.19 3.51
C ALA A 98 3.38 -15.28 2.55
N ILE A 99 2.80 -15.86 1.48
CA ILE A 99 1.96 -15.12 0.52
C ILE A 99 0.74 -14.53 1.26
N ARG A 100 0.08 -15.33 2.08
CA ARG A 100 -1.08 -14.89 2.87
C ARG A 100 -0.71 -13.75 3.81
N SER A 101 0.40 -13.84 4.52
CA SER A 101 0.88 -12.78 5.41
C SER A 101 1.14 -11.48 4.67
N MET A 102 1.71 -11.55 3.46
CA MET A 102 1.94 -10.39 2.59
C MET A 102 0.63 -9.76 2.16
N VAL A 103 -0.30 -10.54 1.62
CA VAL A 103 -1.64 -10.09 1.20
C VAL A 103 -2.39 -9.43 2.36
N GLU A 104 -2.42 -10.05 3.54
CA GLU A 104 -3.06 -9.51 4.73
C GLU A 104 -2.39 -8.21 5.23
N GLY A 105 -1.06 -8.14 5.13
CA GLY A 105 -0.30 -6.92 5.43
C GLY A 105 -0.69 -5.76 4.51
N ILE A 106 -0.74 -6.03 3.21
CA ILE A 106 -1.12 -5.06 2.19
C ILE A 106 -2.57 -4.60 2.39
N LEU A 107 -3.52 -5.53 2.60
CA LEU A 107 -4.92 -5.19 2.82
C LEU A 107 -5.15 -4.35 4.09
N ARG A 108 -4.31 -4.50 5.11
CA ARG A 108 -4.36 -3.60 6.29
C ARG A 108 -3.87 -2.19 5.98
N SER A 109 -2.85 -2.06 5.13
CA SER A 109 -2.25 -0.77 4.76
C SER A 109 -3.00 -0.07 3.63
N PHE A 110 -3.64 -0.86 2.75
CA PHE A 110 -4.39 -0.39 1.57
C PHE A 110 -5.79 -1.00 1.57
N PRO A 111 -6.71 -0.58 2.46
CA PRO A 111 -8.05 -1.10 2.50
C PRO A 111 -8.81 -0.81 1.20
N THR A 112 -9.59 -1.76 0.74
CA THR A 112 -10.39 -1.62 -0.49
C THR A 112 -11.73 -0.91 -0.28
N ASP A 113 -12.21 -0.85 0.97
CA ASP A 113 -13.43 -0.13 1.32
C ASP A 113 -13.14 1.33 1.69
N GLU A 114 -14.07 2.23 1.35
CA GLU A 114 -13.93 3.66 1.58
C GLU A 114 -13.69 4.02 3.06
N ARG A 115 -14.33 3.28 3.96
CA ARG A 115 -14.20 3.48 5.41
C ARG A 115 -12.78 3.12 5.89
N GLY A 116 -12.22 2.03 5.38
CA GLY A 116 -10.84 1.64 5.65
C GLY A 116 -9.84 2.63 5.08
N ARG A 117 -10.04 3.08 3.83
CA ARG A 117 -9.22 4.13 3.19
C ARG A 117 -9.24 5.42 4.01
N LEU A 118 -10.41 5.85 4.46
CA LEU A 118 -10.54 7.03 5.32
C LEU A 118 -9.79 6.86 6.66
N LYS A 119 -9.84 5.68 7.29
CA LYS A 119 -9.09 5.39 8.52
C LYS A 119 -7.58 5.54 8.32
N VAL A 120 -7.03 4.94 7.26
CA VAL A 120 -5.60 5.04 6.93
C VAL A 120 -5.20 6.49 6.70
N LEU A 121 -6.00 7.23 5.93
CA LEU A 121 -5.75 8.65 5.63
C LEU A 121 -5.77 9.52 6.90
N LEU A 122 -6.76 9.34 7.76
CA LEU A 122 -6.87 10.06 9.03
C LEU A 122 -5.69 9.74 9.96
N THR A 123 -5.30 8.47 10.06
CA THR A 123 -4.15 8.05 10.88
C THR A 123 -2.88 8.74 10.39
N SER A 124 -2.60 8.68 9.08
CA SER A 124 -1.42 9.33 8.48
C SER A 124 -1.42 10.84 8.69
N TRP A 125 -2.56 11.51 8.54
CA TRP A 125 -2.66 12.95 8.76
C TRP A 125 -2.42 13.34 10.22
N ILE A 126 -2.97 12.59 11.17
CA ILE A 126 -2.78 12.83 12.59
C ILE A 126 -1.28 12.72 12.94
N GLU A 127 -0.63 11.65 12.51
CA GLU A 127 0.81 11.41 12.75
C GLU A 127 1.68 12.53 12.13
N HIS A 128 1.39 12.90 10.87
CA HIS A 128 2.13 13.95 10.18
C HIS A 128 1.97 15.32 10.89
N ASN A 129 0.74 15.70 11.23
CA ASN A 129 0.45 16.94 11.94
C ASN A 129 1.11 16.97 13.32
N GLU A 130 1.15 15.85 14.05
CA GLU A 130 1.87 15.76 15.33
C GLU A 130 3.36 15.98 15.19
N GLN A 131 3.97 15.38 14.16
CA GLN A 131 5.40 15.54 13.87
C GLN A 131 5.73 17.01 13.52
N ASP A 132 4.90 17.62 12.69
CA ASP A 132 5.09 19.02 12.29
C ASP A 132 4.84 19.98 13.45
N SER A 133 3.83 19.76 14.27
CA SER A 133 3.59 20.54 15.50
C SER A 133 4.80 20.48 16.44
N LYS A 134 5.43 19.30 16.59
CA LYS A 134 6.66 19.16 17.40
C LYS A 134 7.84 19.92 16.78
N LYS A 135 7.98 19.92 15.46
CA LYS A 135 9.01 20.72 14.76
C LYS A 135 8.78 22.21 14.94
N PHE A 136 7.55 22.68 14.77
CA PHE A 136 7.18 24.09 14.96
C PHE A 136 7.49 24.56 16.39
N ARG A 137 7.12 23.81 17.42
CA ARG A 137 7.44 24.15 18.81
C ARG A 137 8.95 24.30 19.04
N LYS A 138 9.75 23.33 18.54
CA LYS A 138 11.22 23.41 18.64
C LYS A 138 11.80 24.63 17.93
N TRP A 139 11.21 25.03 16.80
CA TRP A 139 11.61 26.23 16.08
C TRP A 139 11.29 27.51 16.86
N VAL A 140 10.10 27.58 17.42
CA VAL A 140 9.64 28.70 18.22
C VAL A 140 10.54 28.88 19.46
N GLU A 141 10.94 27.81 20.13
CA GLU A 141 11.87 27.86 21.28
C GLU A 141 13.27 28.39 20.89
N LYS A 142 13.69 28.21 19.64
CA LYS A 142 14.99 28.70 19.13
C LYS A 142 14.97 30.19 18.76
N VAL A 143 13.82 30.74 18.44
CA VAL A 143 13.69 32.15 18.12
C VAL A 143 13.68 32.95 19.45
N LYS A 144 14.89 33.29 19.94
CA LYS A 144 15.12 34.07 21.16
C LYS A 144 14.66 35.52 20.96
N ASN A 145 13.39 35.79 20.92
CA ASN A 145 12.82 37.10 21.24
C ASN A 145 11.29 37.04 21.31
N PRO A 146 10.70 36.58 22.43
CA PRO A 146 9.26 36.37 22.54
C PRO A 146 8.47 37.66 22.77
N GLU A 147 9.07 38.73 23.29
CA GLU A 147 8.32 39.93 23.67
C GLU A 147 8.09 40.85 22.47
N GLY A 148 6.86 40.80 21.94
CA GLY A 148 6.36 41.82 20.99
C GLY A 148 6.45 41.48 19.51
N ASN A 149 6.89 40.26 19.11
CA ASN A 149 6.90 39.87 17.71
C ASN A 149 5.54 39.29 17.27
N PRO A 150 4.75 40.00 16.45
CA PRO A 150 3.44 39.54 15.98
C PRO A 150 3.48 38.23 15.22
N ILE A 151 4.60 37.91 14.53
CA ILE A 151 4.81 36.66 13.79
C ILE A 151 4.91 35.49 14.76
N TYR A 152 5.59 35.68 15.90
CA TYR A 152 5.72 34.64 16.93
C TYR A 152 4.35 34.23 17.47
N ASN A 153 3.51 35.20 17.84
CA ASN A 153 2.17 34.93 18.34
C ASN A 153 1.29 34.23 17.30
N SER A 154 1.39 34.63 16.04
CA SER A 154 0.66 33.98 14.94
C SER A 154 1.09 32.52 14.71
N ILE A 155 2.36 32.21 14.84
CA ILE A 155 2.87 30.84 14.73
C ILE A 155 2.36 29.97 15.89
N ILE A 156 2.40 30.48 17.12
CA ILE A 156 1.87 29.77 18.30
C ILE A 156 0.37 29.48 18.12
N GLN A 157 -0.39 30.48 17.69
CA GLN A 157 -1.81 30.32 17.43
C GLN A 157 -2.09 29.27 16.35
N ALA A 158 -1.37 29.32 15.25
CA ALA A 158 -1.50 28.32 14.19
C ALA A 158 -1.18 26.90 14.69
N ALA A 159 -0.12 26.73 15.47
CA ALA A 159 0.22 25.44 16.08
C ALA A 159 -0.88 24.91 17.01
N GLN A 160 -1.52 25.79 17.79
CA GLN A 160 -2.65 25.42 18.66
C GLN A 160 -3.89 25.02 17.86
N GLU A 161 -4.15 25.68 16.73
CA GLU A 161 -5.27 25.34 15.85
C GLU A 161 -5.06 23.97 15.19
N VAL A 162 -3.84 23.65 14.75
CA VAL A 162 -3.49 22.31 14.23
C VAL A 162 -3.68 21.24 15.32
N GLU A 163 -3.29 21.53 16.56
CA GLU A 163 -3.47 20.58 17.67
C GLU A 163 -4.94 20.31 17.97
N LYS A 164 -5.79 21.35 17.97
CA LYS A 164 -7.25 21.20 18.11
C LYS A 164 -7.86 20.41 16.95
N ALA A 165 -7.39 20.65 15.72
CA ALA A 165 -7.82 19.89 14.57
C ALA A 165 -7.45 18.40 14.71
N ASN A 166 -6.23 18.08 15.15
CA ASN A 166 -5.80 16.72 15.41
C ASN A 166 -6.64 16.00 16.47
N GLN A 167 -7.02 16.69 17.54
CA GLN A 167 -7.92 16.13 18.56
C GLN A 167 -9.27 15.74 17.96
N ARG A 168 -9.83 16.56 17.08
CA ARG A 168 -11.09 16.26 16.39
C ARG A 168 -10.94 15.09 15.42
N LEU A 169 -9.84 15.04 14.66
CA LEU A 169 -9.55 13.92 13.75
C LEU A 169 -9.38 12.61 14.52
N SER A 170 -8.72 12.64 15.68
CA SER A 170 -8.57 11.48 16.56
C SER A 170 -9.92 10.99 17.10
N GLN A 171 -10.83 11.89 17.47
CA GLN A 171 -12.19 11.50 17.87
C GLN A 171 -12.97 10.84 16.73
N LEU A 172 -12.91 11.42 15.52
CA LEU A 172 -13.53 10.82 14.32
C LEU A 172 -12.95 9.45 14.00
N LEU A 173 -11.64 9.28 14.17
CA LEU A 173 -11.00 7.97 13.97
C LEU A 173 -11.52 6.91 14.94
N VAL A 174 -11.72 7.27 16.21
CA VAL A 174 -12.32 6.39 17.23
C VAL A 174 -13.77 6.02 16.86
N GLU A 175 -14.59 6.99 16.43
CA GLU A 175 -15.96 6.74 15.97
C GLU A 175 -15.99 5.82 14.74
N LEU A 176 -15.05 6.01 13.80
CA LEU A 176 -14.88 5.12 12.65
C LEU A 176 -14.42 3.71 13.06
N GLN A 177 -13.74 3.53 14.19
CA GLN A 177 -13.35 2.21 14.69
C GLN A 177 -14.48 1.51 15.44
N GLY A 178 -15.33 2.24 16.16
CA GLY A 178 -16.39 1.71 17.00
C GLY A 178 -17.74 1.43 16.32
N GLY A 179 -17.98 1.94 15.10
CA GLY A 179 -19.21 1.69 14.35
C GLY A 179 -19.17 0.30 13.67
N ARG A 180 -20.01 -0.63 14.17
CA ARG A 180 -20.35 -1.91 13.52
C ARG A 180 -21.25 -1.67 12.33
#